data_98349d8a9806f0212e4d611bd7217519
#
_entry.id   98349d8a9806f0212e4d611bd7217519
#
_cell.length_a   1.000
_cell.length_b   1.000
_cell.length_c   1.000
_cell.angle_alpha   90.00
_cell.angle_beta   90.00
_cell.angle_gamma   90.00
#
_symmetry.space_group_name_H-M   'P 1'
#
loop_
_entity.id
_entity.type
_entity.pdbx_description
1 polymer ?
#
loop_
_entity_poly.entity_id
_entity_poly.type
_entity_poly.pdbx_seq_one_letter_code
_entity_poly.pdbx_strand_id
1 'polypeptide(L)'
;CSAEALAIAHRAETDVFFSAIRQGSQLKTAIGLTMMLGVKGMLAFAKDRASFAQGHGPAAQTPDVAKSTFNAFLQDLEQMLQSQSYLSGEAPCLSDFRCYHPIFLAKGFKSIKEASLPVGVKAWMARIEGFGWGHCEDTSGDEAVVAAKSHEPRPLPAGIAAHPDVGQWVPITPLDP
;
A
#
# COMPACT_ATOMS: atom_id res chain seq x y z
N CYS A 1 -3.50 -15.58 8.79
CA CYS A 1 -3.31 -15.63 7.34
C CYS A 1 -2.54 -16.89 6.97
N SER A 2 -2.86 -17.51 5.82
CA SER A 2 -2.07 -18.62 5.24
C SER A 2 -0.68 -18.12 4.78
N ALA A 3 0.28 -19.06 4.62
CA ALA A 3 1.61 -18.71 4.10
C ALA A 3 1.53 -18.11 2.68
N GLU A 4 0.64 -18.63 1.85
CA GLU A 4 0.40 -18.13 0.49
C GLU A 4 -0.17 -16.70 0.50
N ALA A 5 -1.15 -16.42 1.38
CA ALA A 5 -1.68 -15.08 1.56
C ALA A 5 -0.64 -14.08 2.08
N LEU A 6 0.29 -14.51 2.93
CA LEU A 6 1.41 -13.68 3.39
C LEU A 6 2.40 -13.38 2.25
N ALA A 7 2.69 -14.38 1.41
CA ALA A 7 3.60 -14.21 0.28
C ALA A 7 3.06 -13.22 -0.76
N ILE A 8 1.78 -13.33 -1.14
CA ILE A 8 1.18 -12.39 -2.09
C ILE A 8 1.04 -10.99 -1.49
N ALA A 9 0.77 -10.87 -0.18
CA ALA A 9 0.73 -9.60 0.52
C ALA A 9 2.10 -8.91 0.57
N HIS A 10 3.18 -9.66 0.74
CA HIS A 10 4.54 -9.12 0.65
C HIS A 10 4.81 -8.54 -0.74
N ARG A 11 4.48 -9.29 -1.81
CA ARG A 11 4.58 -8.77 -3.19
C ARG A 11 3.73 -7.53 -3.41
N ALA A 12 2.53 -7.46 -2.80
CA ALA A 12 1.65 -6.30 -2.91
C ALA A 12 2.31 -5.03 -2.38
N GLU A 13 3.07 -5.11 -1.30
CA GLU A 13 3.74 -3.96 -0.67
C GLU A 13 5.09 -3.61 -1.32
N THR A 14 5.75 -4.53 -1.97
CA THR A 14 7.04 -4.32 -2.64
C THR A 14 6.83 -4.00 -4.13
N ASP A 15 6.82 -5.02 -4.97
CA ASP A 15 6.86 -4.86 -6.43
C ASP A 15 5.59 -4.25 -7.02
N VAL A 16 4.43 -4.64 -6.45
CA VAL A 16 3.11 -4.31 -7.02
C VAL A 16 2.69 -2.88 -6.68
N PHE A 17 3.02 -2.39 -5.49
CA PHE A 17 2.63 -1.04 -5.06
C PHE A 17 3.08 0.05 -6.05
N PHE A 18 4.36 0.06 -6.41
CA PHE A 18 4.88 1.02 -7.37
C PHE A 18 4.40 0.73 -8.80
N SER A 19 4.23 -0.55 -9.15
CA SER A 19 3.66 -0.96 -10.44
C SER A 19 2.23 -0.45 -10.62
N ALA A 20 1.41 -0.48 -9.57
CA ALA A 20 0.04 0.02 -9.57
C ALA A 20 -0.05 1.51 -9.96
N ILE A 21 0.91 2.32 -9.51
CA ILE A 21 0.97 3.75 -9.79
C ILE A 21 1.59 4.02 -11.17
N ARG A 22 2.67 3.29 -11.51
CA ARG A 22 3.49 3.57 -12.72
C ARG A 22 2.89 3.08 -14.03
N GLN A 23 2.04 2.06 -14.03
CA GLN A 23 1.40 1.55 -15.25
C GLN A 23 0.44 2.56 -15.91
N GLY A 24 -0.02 3.57 -15.16
CA GLY A 24 -0.93 4.60 -15.64
C GLY A 24 -0.22 5.74 -16.36
N SER A 25 -1.02 6.63 -16.96
CA SER A 25 -0.51 7.86 -17.58
C SER A 25 0.01 8.80 -16.50
N GLN A 26 1.32 8.99 -16.42
CA GLN A 26 1.98 9.92 -15.50
C GLN A 26 1.42 11.35 -15.64
N LEU A 27 1.08 11.77 -16.88
CA LEU A 27 0.45 13.06 -17.12
C LEU A 27 -0.93 13.18 -16.46
N LYS A 28 -1.79 12.15 -16.58
CA LYS A 28 -3.11 12.14 -15.93
C LYS A 28 -3.00 12.15 -14.42
N THR A 29 -2.06 11.41 -13.87
CA THR A 29 -1.76 11.39 -12.43
C THR A 29 -1.30 12.77 -11.96
N ALA A 30 -0.37 13.41 -12.67
CA ALA A 30 0.11 14.75 -12.34
C ALA A 30 -1.02 15.80 -12.40
N ILE A 31 -1.89 15.75 -13.42
CA ILE A 31 -3.06 16.62 -13.52
C ILE A 31 -4.00 16.39 -12.34
N GLY A 32 -4.33 15.13 -12.02
CA GLY A 32 -5.20 14.79 -10.90
C GLY A 32 -4.66 15.29 -9.55
N LEU A 33 -3.38 15.08 -9.29
CA LEU A 33 -2.70 15.60 -8.09
C LEU A 33 -2.67 17.13 -8.06
N THR A 34 -2.45 17.77 -9.21
CA THR A 34 -2.48 19.24 -9.28
C THR A 34 -3.88 19.78 -8.99
N MET A 35 -4.93 19.12 -9.48
CA MET A 35 -6.30 19.51 -9.17
C MET A 35 -6.65 19.34 -7.67
N MET A 36 -6.09 18.34 -7.03
CA MET A 36 -6.33 18.04 -5.62
C MET A 36 -5.51 18.92 -4.67
N LEU A 37 -4.22 19.15 -4.97
CA LEU A 37 -3.26 19.81 -4.10
C LEU A 37 -2.99 21.28 -4.48
N GLY A 38 -3.48 21.71 -5.63
CA GLY A 38 -3.06 22.96 -6.26
C GLY A 38 -1.63 22.90 -6.80
N VAL A 39 -1.24 23.91 -7.58
CA VAL A 39 0.09 23.95 -8.22
C VAL A 39 1.22 23.96 -7.17
N LYS A 40 1.09 24.78 -6.13
CA LYS A 40 2.11 24.85 -5.06
C LYS A 40 2.24 23.53 -4.29
N GLY A 41 1.11 22.91 -3.96
CA GLY A 41 1.08 21.60 -3.28
C GLY A 41 1.69 20.50 -4.15
N MET A 42 1.39 20.47 -5.45
CA MET A 42 1.98 19.53 -6.38
C MET A 42 3.50 19.69 -6.50
N LEU A 43 4.01 20.93 -6.57
CA LEU A 43 5.44 21.19 -6.63
C LEU A 43 6.15 20.76 -5.33
N ALA A 44 5.53 21.06 -4.16
CA ALA A 44 6.06 20.62 -2.87
C ALA A 44 6.09 19.09 -2.77
N PHE A 45 5.01 18.42 -3.16
CA PHE A 45 4.93 16.96 -3.21
C PHE A 45 5.97 16.34 -4.14
N ALA A 46 6.13 16.89 -5.36
CA ALA A 46 7.13 16.40 -6.31
C ALA A 46 8.56 16.56 -5.78
N LYS A 47 8.87 17.69 -5.16
CA LYS A 47 10.18 17.94 -4.53
C LYS A 47 10.44 16.98 -3.37
N ASP A 48 9.45 16.75 -2.52
CA ASP A 48 9.55 15.81 -1.40
C ASP A 48 9.80 14.37 -1.90
N ARG A 49 9.03 13.91 -2.89
CA ARG A 49 9.22 12.58 -3.46
C ARG A 49 10.56 12.42 -4.17
N ALA A 50 11.04 13.45 -4.87
CA ALA A 50 12.36 13.44 -5.49
C ALA A 50 13.48 13.35 -4.43
N SER A 51 13.36 14.04 -3.31
CA SER A 51 14.34 13.97 -2.22
C SER A 51 14.33 12.59 -1.54
N PHE A 52 13.16 12.00 -1.36
CA PHE A 52 13.00 10.65 -0.79
C PHE A 52 13.61 9.57 -1.70
N ALA A 53 13.49 9.73 -3.03
CA ALA A 53 14.05 8.79 -4.00
C ALA A 53 15.57 8.93 -4.20
N GLN A 54 16.21 9.97 -3.67
CA GLN A 54 17.67 10.15 -3.76
C GLN A 54 18.41 9.11 -2.90
N GLY A 55 18.94 8.11 -3.56
CA GLY A 55 19.83 7.11 -2.96
C GLY A 55 19.21 5.74 -2.67
N HIS A 56 17.91 5.62 -2.53
CA HIS A 56 17.23 4.37 -2.15
C HIS A 56 15.85 4.21 -2.77
N GLY A 57 15.57 4.90 -3.88
CA GLY A 57 14.29 4.75 -4.57
C GLY A 57 14.19 3.39 -5.28
N PRO A 58 12.97 2.83 -5.40
CA PRO A 58 12.76 1.61 -6.15
C PRO A 58 13.28 1.76 -7.57
N ALA A 59 13.97 0.74 -8.08
CA ALA A 59 14.48 0.73 -9.46
C ALA A 59 13.36 1.16 -10.41
N ALA A 60 13.67 2.10 -11.32
CA ALA A 60 12.66 2.66 -12.21
C ALA A 60 12.14 1.58 -13.16
N GLN A 61 11.00 0.97 -12.82
CA GLN A 61 10.31 0.04 -13.71
C GLN A 61 9.80 0.78 -14.94
N THR A 62 9.95 0.17 -16.14
CA THR A 62 9.27 0.69 -17.32
C THR A 62 7.76 0.51 -17.20
N PRO A 63 6.92 1.34 -17.85
CA PRO A 63 5.47 1.20 -17.83
C PRO A 63 4.98 -0.21 -18.23
N ASP A 64 5.64 -0.86 -19.18
CA ASP A 64 5.28 -2.21 -19.64
C ASP A 64 5.58 -3.27 -18.58
N VAL A 65 6.73 -3.18 -17.91
CA VAL A 65 7.08 -4.05 -16.77
C VAL A 65 6.09 -3.83 -15.64
N ALA A 66 5.80 -2.58 -15.27
CA ALA A 66 4.83 -2.26 -14.24
C ALA A 66 3.44 -2.84 -14.56
N LYS A 67 2.99 -2.71 -15.81
CA LYS A 67 1.72 -3.28 -16.26
C LYS A 67 1.69 -4.80 -16.19
N SER A 68 2.77 -5.47 -16.62
CA SER A 68 2.85 -6.94 -16.56
C SER A 68 2.89 -7.45 -15.11
N THR A 69 3.65 -6.82 -14.23
CA THR A 69 3.70 -7.13 -12.79
C THR A 69 2.34 -6.99 -12.12
N PHE A 70 1.66 -5.89 -12.39
CA PHE A 70 0.33 -5.65 -11.83
C PHE A 70 -0.72 -6.62 -12.36
N ASN A 71 -0.69 -6.95 -13.66
CA ASN A 71 -1.62 -7.92 -14.24
C ASN A 71 -1.38 -9.33 -13.69
N ALA A 72 -0.12 -9.76 -13.54
CA ALA A 72 0.21 -11.05 -12.92
C ALA A 72 -0.33 -11.12 -11.49
N PHE A 73 -0.16 -10.06 -10.71
CA PHE A 73 -0.73 -9.99 -9.37
C PHE A 73 -2.26 -10.11 -9.35
N LEU A 74 -2.97 -9.46 -10.28
CA LEU A 74 -4.43 -9.58 -10.37
C LEU A 74 -4.86 -11.01 -10.74
N GLN A 75 -4.09 -11.70 -11.58
CA GLN A 75 -4.36 -13.10 -11.95
C GLN A 75 -4.15 -14.05 -10.78
N ASP A 76 -3.08 -13.86 -10.02
CA ASP A 76 -2.81 -14.67 -8.81
C ASP A 76 -3.91 -14.48 -7.77
N LEU A 77 -4.36 -13.23 -7.55
CA LEU A 77 -5.49 -12.94 -6.67
C LEU A 77 -6.78 -13.61 -7.16
N GLU A 78 -7.09 -13.50 -8.46
CA GLU A 78 -8.28 -14.12 -9.04
C GLU A 78 -8.26 -15.64 -8.83
N GLN A 79 -7.11 -16.28 -9.02
CA GLN A 79 -6.95 -17.71 -8.79
C GLN A 79 -7.18 -18.09 -7.32
N MET A 80 -6.62 -17.35 -6.37
CA MET A 80 -6.83 -17.60 -4.94
C MET A 80 -8.29 -17.42 -4.53
N LEU A 81 -9.01 -16.48 -5.14
CA LEU A 81 -10.38 -16.15 -4.81
C LEU A 81 -11.44 -17.03 -5.50
N GLN A 82 -11.03 -18.01 -6.33
CA GLN A 82 -11.97 -18.92 -7.02
C GLN A 82 -12.74 -19.82 -6.05
N SER A 83 -12.14 -20.19 -4.93
CA SER A 83 -12.68 -21.18 -3.98
C SER A 83 -12.93 -20.64 -2.58
N GLN A 84 -12.68 -19.35 -2.36
CA GLN A 84 -12.79 -18.74 -1.03
C GLN A 84 -13.18 -17.27 -1.09
N SER A 85 -13.77 -16.79 -0.02
CA SER A 85 -14.26 -15.39 0.07
C SER A 85 -13.15 -14.38 0.27
N TYR A 86 -12.07 -14.76 0.95
CA TYR A 86 -10.89 -13.94 1.27
C TYR A 86 -9.61 -14.75 1.08
N LEU A 87 -8.45 -14.12 1.08
CA LEU A 87 -7.15 -14.74 0.74
C LEU A 87 -6.71 -15.89 1.67
N SER A 88 -7.36 -16.05 2.81
CA SER A 88 -7.08 -17.14 3.78
C SER A 88 -8.35 -17.90 4.20
N GLY A 89 -9.42 -17.90 3.39
CA GLY A 89 -10.67 -18.62 3.65
C GLY A 89 -11.89 -17.71 3.72
N GLU A 90 -12.79 -17.95 4.68
CA GLU A 90 -14.10 -17.28 4.75
C GLU A 90 -14.07 -15.97 5.59
N ALA A 91 -12.99 -15.66 6.26
CA ALA A 91 -12.83 -14.43 7.03
C ALA A 91 -11.63 -13.62 6.55
N PRO A 92 -11.72 -12.27 6.56
CA PRO A 92 -10.62 -11.43 6.14
C PRO A 92 -9.44 -11.52 7.12
N CYS A 93 -8.25 -11.36 6.60
CA CYS A 93 -7.05 -11.23 7.39
C CYS A 93 -6.22 -10.02 6.91
N LEU A 94 -5.13 -9.71 7.60
CA LEU A 94 -4.30 -8.55 7.25
C LEU A 94 -3.84 -8.57 5.79
N SER A 95 -3.56 -9.76 5.22
CA SER A 95 -3.14 -9.89 3.82
C SER A 95 -4.18 -9.38 2.83
N ASP A 96 -5.48 -9.49 3.14
CA ASP A 96 -6.55 -8.96 2.29
C ASP A 96 -6.43 -7.42 2.17
N PHE A 97 -6.22 -6.73 3.28
CA PHE A 97 -6.09 -5.26 3.27
C PHE A 97 -4.80 -4.81 2.59
N ARG A 98 -3.69 -5.52 2.79
CA ARG A 98 -2.41 -5.27 2.12
C ARG A 98 -2.52 -5.43 0.60
N CYS A 99 -3.20 -6.47 0.13
CA CYS A 99 -3.43 -6.70 -1.30
C CYS A 99 -4.47 -5.74 -1.91
N TYR A 100 -5.46 -5.31 -1.14
CA TYR A 100 -6.46 -4.34 -1.56
C TYR A 100 -5.84 -2.96 -1.88
N HIS A 101 -4.88 -2.52 -1.07
CA HIS A 101 -4.32 -1.18 -1.12
C HIS A 101 -3.75 -0.77 -2.50
N PRO A 102 -2.87 -1.54 -3.17
CA PRO A 102 -2.36 -1.14 -4.49
C PRO A 102 -3.47 -1.06 -5.56
N ILE A 103 -4.51 -1.90 -5.48
CA ILE A 103 -5.62 -1.85 -6.44
C ILE A 103 -6.48 -0.60 -6.19
N PHE A 104 -6.75 -0.29 -4.92
CA PHE A 104 -7.45 0.93 -4.52
C PHE A 104 -6.74 2.18 -5.04
N LEU A 105 -5.41 2.26 -4.86
CA LEU A 105 -4.61 3.37 -5.38
C LEU A 105 -4.65 3.44 -6.91
N ALA A 106 -4.50 2.30 -7.61
CA ALA A 106 -4.57 2.26 -9.07
C ALA A 106 -5.92 2.75 -9.60
N LYS A 107 -7.03 2.43 -8.92
CA LYS A 107 -8.37 2.99 -9.21
C LYS A 107 -8.40 4.51 -8.96
N GLY A 108 -7.93 4.96 -7.81
CA GLY A 108 -7.92 6.37 -7.41
C GLY A 108 -7.12 7.25 -8.37
N PHE A 109 -5.94 6.80 -8.78
CA PHE A 109 -5.10 7.47 -9.79
C PHE A 109 -5.57 7.25 -11.24
N LYS A 110 -6.68 6.53 -11.45
CA LYS A 110 -7.19 6.18 -12.78
C LYS A 110 -6.15 5.47 -13.67
N SER A 111 -5.20 4.77 -13.04
CA SER A 111 -4.21 3.95 -13.73
C SER A 111 -4.83 2.72 -14.37
N ILE A 112 -5.93 2.23 -13.82
CA ILE A 112 -6.73 1.14 -14.33
C ILE A 112 -8.20 1.54 -14.40
N LYS A 113 -8.95 0.83 -15.24
CA LYS A 113 -10.42 0.91 -15.29
C LYS A 113 -10.99 -0.21 -14.42
N GLU A 114 -11.99 0.08 -13.62
CA GLU A 114 -12.67 -0.94 -12.80
C GLU A 114 -13.21 -2.10 -13.65
N ALA A 115 -13.70 -1.80 -14.85
CA ALA A 115 -14.17 -2.82 -15.79
C ALA A 115 -13.08 -3.83 -16.21
N SER A 116 -11.79 -3.47 -16.10
CA SER A 116 -10.68 -4.36 -16.46
C SER A 116 -10.24 -5.30 -15.33
N LEU A 117 -10.79 -5.14 -14.11
CA LEU A 117 -10.50 -6.05 -13.01
C LEU A 117 -11.17 -7.41 -13.21
N PRO A 118 -10.52 -8.52 -12.82
CA PRO A 118 -11.13 -9.84 -12.79
C PRO A 118 -12.39 -9.89 -11.91
N VAL A 119 -13.31 -10.81 -12.21
CA VAL A 119 -14.62 -10.84 -11.54
C VAL A 119 -14.53 -11.18 -10.07
N GLY A 120 -13.69 -12.17 -9.70
CA GLY A 120 -13.45 -12.55 -8.31
C GLY A 120 -12.78 -11.43 -7.51
N VAL A 121 -11.80 -10.77 -8.12
CA VAL A 121 -11.13 -9.60 -7.50
C VAL A 121 -12.14 -8.46 -7.26
N LYS A 122 -13.03 -8.14 -8.20
CA LYS A 122 -14.08 -7.13 -7.98
C LYS A 122 -15.03 -7.49 -6.84
N ALA A 123 -15.48 -8.74 -6.80
CA ALA A 123 -16.37 -9.22 -5.73
C ALA A 123 -15.69 -9.19 -4.36
N TRP A 124 -14.40 -9.57 -4.29
CA TRP A 124 -13.60 -9.49 -3.08
C TRP A 124 -13.36 -8.04 -2.64
N MET A 125 -13.02 -7.13 -3.56
CA MET A 125 -12.89 -5.70 -3.24
C MET A 125 -14.18 -5.13 -2.66
N ALA A 126 -15.34 -5.47 -3.24
CA ALA A 126 -16.63 -5.01 -2.72
C ALA A 126 -16.90 -5.51 -1.29
N ARG A 127 -16.45 -6.74 -0.94
CA ARG A 127 -16.55 -7.26 0.43
C ARG A 127 -15.66 -6.45 1.39
N ILE A 128 -14.44 -6.09 0.98
CA ILE A 128 -13.52 -5.25 1.79
C ILE A 128 -14.13 -3.85 1.97
N GLU A 129 -14.62 -3.23 0.90
CA GLU A 129 -15.26 -1.91 0.93
C GLU A 129 -16.50 -1.90 1.83
N GLY A 130 -17.21 -3.03 1.94
CA GLY A 130 -18.37 -3.20 2.80
C GLY A 130 -18.10 -3.08 4.31
N PHE A 131 -16.85 -3.19 4.76
CA PHE A 131 -16.48 -2.91 6.16
C PHE A 131 -16.57 -1.41 6.50
N GLY A 132 -16.53 -0.54 5.48
CA GLY A 132 -16.53 0.91 5.70
C GLY A 132 -15.30 1.38 6.48
N TRP A 133 -15.47 2.52 7.15
CA TRP A 133 -14.40 3.17 7.91
C TRP A 133 -14.44 2.87 9.42
N GLY A 134 -15.37 2.05 9.85
CA GLY A 134 -15.60 1.78 11.27
C GLY A 134 -16.11 3.01 12.02
N HIS A 135 -15.81 3.06 13.31
CA HIS A 135 -16.07 4.24 14.14
C HIS A 135 -14.82 5.11 14.17
N CYS A 136 -14.94 6.35 13.69
CA CYS A 136 -13.85 7.33 13.66
C CYS A 136 -14.23 8.54 14.50
N GLU A 137 -13.29 9.04 15.29
CA GLU A 137 -13.37 10.34 15.98
C GLU A 137 -12.38 11.28 15.30
N ASP A 138 -12.85 12.49 14.96
CA ASP A 138 -12.00 13.50 14.38
C ASP A 138 -11.02 14.05 15.42
N THR A 139 -9.75 14.17 15.04
CA THR A 139 -8.72 14.81 15.83
C THR A 139 -7.83 15.67 14.94
N SER A 140 -7.34 16.77 15.45
CA SER A 140 -6.38 17.60 14.73
C SER A 140 -4.98 16.99 14.76
N GLY A 141 -4.13 17.37 13.80
CA GLY A 141 -2.72 16.96 13.78
C GLY A 141 -1.97 17.39 15.05
N ASP A 142 -2.28 18.58 15.58
CA ASP A 142 -1.66 19.09 16.81
C ASP A 142 -2.06 18.27 18.02
N GLU A 143 -3.33 17.90 18.17
CA GLU A 143 -3.82 17.00 19.23
C GLU A 143 -3.15 15.62 19.15
N ALA A 144 -3.00 15.07 17.95
CA ALA A 144 -2.31 13.79 17.75
C ALA A 144 -0.83 13.88 18.20
N VAL A 145 -0.14 14.97 17.90
CA VAL A 145 1.24 15.21 18.34
C VAL A 145 1.32 15.36 19.85
N VAL A 146 0.40 16.10 20.47
CA VAL A 146 0.32 16.25 21.93
C VAL A 146 0.08 14.89 22.58
N ALA A 147 -0.88 14.10 22.08
CA ALA A 147 -1.15 12.77 22.58
C ALA A 147 0.08 11.84 22.48
N ALA A 148 0.78 11.86 21.35
CA ALA A 148 1.99 11.06 21.16
C ALA A 148 3.11 11.45 22.14
N LYS A 149 3.31 12.75 22.42
CA LYS A 149 4.32 13.26 23.36
C LYS A 149 3.99 13.00 24.82
N SER A 150 2.71 12.84 25.17
CA SER A 150 2.25 12.61 26.54
C SER A 150 2.28 11.14 26.97
N HIS A 151 2.62 10.22 26.07
CA HIS A 151 2.64 8.79 26.35
C HIS A 151 4.04 8.22 26.19
N GLU A 152 4.42 7.36 27.12
CA GLU A 152 5.65 6.57 26.98
C GLU A 152 5.46 5.44 25.98
N PRO A 153 6.52 5.07 25.22
CA PRO A 153 6.49 3.91 24.35
C PRO A 153 6.12 2.64 25.10
N ARG A 154 5.39 1.74 24.45
CA ARG A 154 5.09 0.44 25.06
C ARG A 154 6.39 -0.33 25.34
N PRO A 155 6.47 -1.07 26.46
CA PRO A 155 7.58 -1.96 26.71
C PRO A 155 7.77 -2.95 25.55
N LEU A 156 9.02 -3.24 25.22
CA LEU A 156 9.32 -4.26 24.20
C LEU A 156 8.87 -5.65 24.71
N PRO A 157 8.27 -6.48 23.86
CA PRO A 157 8.02 -7.88 24.20
C PRO A 157 9.29 -8.59 24.65
N ALA A 158 9.18 -9.47 25.64
CA ALA A 158 10.33 -10.11 26.28
C ALA A 158 11.29 -10.84 25.30
N GLY A 159 10.76 -11.40 24.21
CA GLY A 159 11.58 -12.05 23.17
C GLY A 159 12.40 -11.07 22.31
N ILE A 160 11.98 -9.80 22.20
CA ILE A 160 12.69 -8.78 21.40
C ILE A 160 13.77 -8.09 22.25
N ALA A 161 13.60 -7.99 23.56
CA ALA A 161 14.57 -7.35 24.45
C ALA A 161 15.96 -8.03 24.43
N ALA A 162 16.06 -9.27 23.96
CA ALA A 162 17.33 -10.00 23.84
C ALA A 162 18.03 -9.81 22.49
N HIS A 163 17.48 -9.04 21.54
CA HIS A 163 18.14 -8.80 20.25
C HIS A 163 19.43 -7.99 20.45
N PRO A 164 20.56 -8.36 19.79
CA PRO A 164 21.86 -7.72 20.00
C PRO A 164 21.88 -6.22 19.68
N ASP A 165 20.99 -5.75 18.82
CA ASP A 165 20.90 -4.34 18.42
C ASP A 165 20.07 -3.47 19.37
N VAL A 166 19.42 -4.06 20.39
CA VAL A 166 18.65 -3.30 21.38
C VAL A 166 19.57 -2.42 22.20
N GLY A 167 19.30 -1.12 22.22
CA GLY A 167 20.13 -0.10 22.86
C GLY A 167 21.23 0.47 21.97
N GLN A 168 21.34 0.03 20.72
CA GLN A 168 22.26 0.56 19.71
C GLN A 168 21.54 1.54 18.77
N TRP A 169 22.28 2.54 18.25
CA TRP A 169 21.80 3.33 17.13
C TRP A 169 21.95 2.52 15.84
N VAL A 170 20.84 2.23 15.19
CA VAL A 170 20.80 1.47 13.94
C VAL A 170 20.15 2.29 12.84
N PRO A 171 20.66 2.24 11.60
CA PRO A 171 19.94 2.80 10.46
C PRO A 171 18.72 1.94 10.15
N ILE A 172 17.59 2.58 9.89
CA ILE A 172 16.38 1.89 9.42
C ILE A 172 16.23 2.22 7.93
N THR A 173 16.31 1.20 7.09
CA THR A 173 16.10 1.33 5.65
C THR A 173 14.89 0.50 5.22
N PRO A 174 14.06 1.00 4.26
CA PRO A 174 13.03 0.18 3.65
C PRO A 174 13.62 -1.09 3.01
N LEU A 175 12.87 -2.20 3.04
CA LEU A 175 13.24 -3.44 2.36
C LEU A 175 12.82 -3.43 0.87
N ASP A 176 11.93 -2.54 0.51
CA ASP A 176 11.50 -2.31 -0.86
C ASP A 176 12.63 -1.65 -1.66
N PRO A 177 12.89 -2.12 -2.88
CA PRO A 177 13.96 -1.61 -3.71
C PRO A 177 13.72 -0.17 -4.19
#